data_68b4a7364f3d1fb5d72996989716ccd3
#
_entry.id   68b4a7364f3d1fb5d72996989716ccd3
#
_cell.length_a   1.000
_cell.length_b   1.000
_cell.length_c   1.000
_cell.angle_alpha   90.00
_cell.angle_beta   90.00
_cell.angle_gamma   90.00
#
_symmetry.space_group_name_H-M   'P 1'
#
loop_
_entity.id
_entity.type
_entity.pdbx_description
1 polymer ?
#
loop_
_entity_poly.entity_id
_entity_poly.type
_entity_poly.pdbx_seq_one_letter_code
_entity_poly.pdbx_strand_id
1 'polypeptide(L)'
;MPDIESDPDLKPRRGLLRLVSPAGAVQEPPRLEVAKAHLQALGFRVQAGAQVVARVQRFAGTDAQRLRALHDAARSKADVVMMTRGGYGLSRLLQAIDYELLAEAIKGRKQMWVGHSDFTALQLALLAKTGAVTFSGPMASYDFGDKKPDDITVDSFLDAADGTLEAVGFACDDAPRGLDVEGVLWGGNLAMVTSLIGTPYLPRAKGVLFLEDVNEHPYSVERMFSQLLHAGVAQRQKAVLLGQFTAYKLSAHDAGYDLNAAVDWLRAQLKPHGVPVLTGLPFGHVRTKLTLPHGVRTHVLRDGQEVFLFFPHAQH
;
A
#
# COMPACT_ATOMS: atom_id res chain seq x y z
N MET A 1 -34.39 3.07 -9.83
CA MET A 1 -32.97 3.42 -9.98
C MET A 1 -32.84 3.94 -11.38
N PRO A 2 -32.31 5.13 -11.65
CA PRO A 2 -32.03 5.53 -13.02
C PRO A 2 -30.85 4.69 -13.51
N ASP A 3 -31.04 4.04 -14.65
CA ASP A 3 -30.00 3.38 -15.41
C ASP A 3 -28.94 4.44 -15.77
N ILE A 4 -27.72 4.24 -15.32
CA ILE A 4 -26.58 5.02 -15.82
C ILE A 4 -26.32 4.50 -17.21
N GLU A 5 -26.98 5.12 -18.22
CA GLU A 5 -26.61 4.92 -19.61
C GLU A 5 -25.14 5.34 -19.76
N SER A 6 -24.30 4.37 -20.05
CA SER A 6 -22.92 4.63 -20.44
C SER A 6 -22.97 5.36 -21.78
N ASP A 7 -22.67 6.65 -21.79
CA ASP A 7 -22.51 7.44 -23.01
C ASP A 7 -21.35 6.84 -23.82
N PRO A 8 -21.63 6.19 -24.96
CA PRO A 8 -20.61 5.54 -25.79
C PRO A 8 -19.60 6.51 -26.41
N ASP A 9 -19.85 7.84 -26.34
CA ASP A 9 -18.97 8.86 -26.90
C ASP A 9 -17.99 9.46 -25.88
N LEU A 10 -18.05 9.10 -24.59
CA LEU A 10 -17.06 9.48 -23.60
C LEU A 10 -15.75 8.73 -23.86
N LYS A 11 -14.87 9.34 -24.65
CA LYS A 11 -13.48 8.87 -24.76
C LYS A 11 -12.88 8.85 -23.35
N PRO A 12 -12.20 7.74 -22.96
CA PRO A 12 -11.55 7.66 -21.66
C PRO A 12 -10.57 8.83 -21.52
N ARG A 13 -10.79 9.66 -20.50
CA ARG A 13 -9.96 10.84 -20.23
C ARG A 13 -8.63 10.45 -19.59
N ARG A 14 -8.60 9.29 -18.91
CA ARG A 14 -7.44 8.69 -18.26
C ARG A 14 -7.04 7.43 -19.01
N GLY A 15 -5.79 7.16 -19.16
CA GLY A 15 -5.22 6.11 -19.97
C GLY A 15 -5.70 4.67 -19.70
N LEU A 16 -4.84 3.70 -19.91
CA LEU A 16 -5.13 2.29 -19.72
C LEU A 16 -4.80 1.86 -18.29
N LEU A 17 -5.80 1.35 -17.56
CA LEU A 17 -5.63 0.70 -16.27
C LEU A 17 -5.68 -0.84 -16.43
N ARG A 18 -4.62 -1.52 -16.03
CA ARG A 18 -4.54 -2.99 -16.06
C ARG A 18 -4.68 -3.59 -14.67
N LEU A 19 -5.63 -4.51 -14.51
CA LEU A 19 -5.83 -5.28 -13.28
C LEU A 19 -4.93 -6.52 -13.27
N VAL A 20 -4.30 -6.79 -12.11
CA VAL A 20 -3.41 -7.94 -11.91
C VAL A 20 -3.69 -8.59 -10.56
N SER A 21 -3.71 -9.94 -10.52
CA SER A 21 -3.87 -10.73 -9.29
C SER A 21 -2.59 -11.52 -9.00
N PRO A 22 -1.55 -10.91 -8.42
CA PRO A 22 -0.28 -11.62 -8.22
C PRO A 22 -0.23 -12.44 -6.92
N ALA A 23 -1.23 -12.33 -6.05
CA ALA A 23 -1.26 -12.90 -4.71
C ALA A 23 -2.44 -13.86 -4.52
N GLY A 24 -3.36 -13.52 -3.63
CA GLY A 24 -4.55 -14.34 -3.35
C GLY A 24 -5.60 -14.29 -4.46
N ALA A 25 -6.35 -15.38 -4.64
CA ALA A 25 -7.48 -15.43 -5.56
C ALA A 25 -8.57 -14.45 -5.14
N VAL A 26 -9.20 -13.78 -6.09
CA VAL A 26 -10.39 -12.96 -5.85
C VAL A 26 -11.47 -13.84 -5.21
N GLN A 27 -11.97 -13.42 -4.04
CA GLN A 27 -12.95 -14.20 -3.27
C GLN A 27 -14.34 -14.12 -3.88
N GLU A 28 -14.71 -12.92 -4.31
CA GLU A 28 -16.01 -12.57 -4.85
C GLU A 28 -15.84 -11.98 -6.27
N PRO A 29 -15.77 -12.82 -7.33
CA PRO A 29 -15.58 -12.33 -8.69
C PRO A 29 -16.60 -11.26 -9.13
N PRO A 30 -17.88 -11.26 -8.72
CA PRO A 30 -18.81 -10.19 -9.06
C PRO A 30 -18.35 -8.79 -8.62
N ARG A 31 -17.64 -8.67 -7.47
CA ARG A 31 -17.06 -7.39 -7.02
C ARG A 31 -16.04 -6.82 -8.01
N LEU A 32 -15.36 -7.68 -8.75
CA LEU A 32 -14.40 -7.24 -9.76
C LEU A 32 -15.10 -6.57 -10.96
N GLU A 33 -16.27 -7.05 -11.35
CA GLU A 33 -17.07 -6.41 -12.42
C GLU A 33 -17.59 -5.05 -11.95
N VAL A 34 -18.04 -4.94 -10.70
CA VAL A 34 -18.40 -3.64 -10.09
C VAL A 34 -17.21 -2.69 -10.08
N ALA A 35 -16.03 -3.19 -9.68
CA ALA A 35 -14.79 -2.39 -9.67
C ALA A 35 -14.42 -1.88 -11.07
N LYS A 36 -14.55 -2.72 -12.10
CA LYS A 36 -14.32 -2.32 -13.49
C LYS A 36 -15.24 -1.18 -13.90
N ALA A 37 -16.55 -1.31 -13.60
CA ALA A 37 -17.52 -0.27 -13.93
C ALA A 37 -17.20 1.06 -13.25
N HIS A 38 -16.84 1.06 -11.95
CA HIS A 38 -16.44 2.27 -11.26
C HIS A 38 -15.17 2.90 -11.85
N LEU A 39 -14.13 2.09 -12.10
CA LEU A 39 -12.89 2.59 -12.72
C LEU A 39 -13.12 3.13 -14.13
N GLN A 40 -14.04 2.54 -14.91
CA GLN A 40 -14.45 3.06 -16.21
C GLN A 40 -15.20 4.39 -16.08
N ALA A 41 -16.10 4.51 -15.11
CA ALA A 41 -16.80 5.76 -14.82
C ALA A 41 -15.84 6.88 -14.38
N LEU A 42 -14.71 6.54 -13.76
CA LEU A 42 -13.62 7.47 -13.46
C LEU A 42 -12.77 7.85 -14.69
N GLY A 43 -13.08 7.33 -15.87
CA GLY A 43 -12.44 7.68 -17.14
C GLY A 43 -11.30 6.78 -17.57
N PHE A 44 -11.04 5.65 -16.89
CA PHE A 44 -10.02 4.69 -17.31
C PHE A 44 -10.54 3.70 -18.35
N ARG A 45 -9.70 3.30 -19.29
CA ARG A 45 -9.90 2.11 -20.09
C ARG A 45 -9.38 0.90 -19.29
N VAL A 46 -10.28 0.06 -18.76
CA VAL A 46 -9.91 -1.04 -17.85
C VAL A 46 -9.65 -2.34 -18.61
N GLN A 47 -8.49 -2.93 -18.40
CA GLN A 47 -8.11 -4.23 -18.95
C GLN A 47 -7.89 -5.25 -17.82
N ALA A 48 -8.55 -6.41 -17.94
CA ALA A 48 -8.37 -7.55 -17.04
C ALA A 48 -8.24 -8.83 -17.86
N GLY A 49 -7.11 -9.53 -17.74
CA GLY A 49 -6.94 -10.84 -18.37
C GLY A 49 -7.64 -11.95 -17.56
N ALA A 50 -7.81 -13.13 -18.16
CA ALA A 50 -8.43 -14.29 -17.49
C ALA A 50 -7.74 -14.69 -16.17
N GLN A 51 -6.46 -14.37 -16.02
CA GLN A 51 -5.68 -14.70 -14.83
C GLN A 51 -6.22 -13.99 -13.56
N VAL A 52 -6.87 -12.83 -13.68
CA VAL A 52 -7.34 -12.07 -12.51
C VAL A 52 -8.39 -12.82 -11.68
N VAL A 53 -9.12 -13.76 -12.29
CA VAL A 53 -10.11 -14.63 -11.62
C VAL A 53 -9.64 -16.07 -11.48
N ALA A 54 -8.41 -16.38 -11.89
CA ALA A 54 -7.86 -17.73 -11.75
C ALA A 54 -7.74 -18.12 -10.27
N ARG A 55 -7.91 -19.43 -9.99
CA ARG A 55 -7.81 -19.95 -8.63
C ARG A 55 -7.10 -21.31 -8.61
N VAL A 56 -6.04 -21.39 -7.82
CA VAL A 56 -5.38 -22.64 -7.42
C VAL A 56 -5.22 -22.56 -5.91
N GLN A 57 -5.99 -23.35 -5.17
CA GLN A 57 -6.13 -23.25 -3.73
C GLN A 57 -6.52 -21.81 -3.31
N ARG A 58 -5.69 -21.12 -2.52
CA ARG A 58 -5.91 -19.74 -2.09
C ARG A 58 -5.33 -18.69 -3.05
N PHE A 59 -4.54 -19.11 -4.06
CA PHE A 59 -3.80 -18.21 -4.94
C PHE A 59 -4.56 -17.91 -6.23
N ALA A 60 -4.24 -16.78 -6.85
CA ALA A 60 -4.77 -16.38 -8.16
C ALA A 60 -4.03 -17.12 -9.30
N GLY A 61 -4.17 -18.45 -9.32
CA GLY A 61 -3.46 -19.33 -10.23
C GLY A 61 -2.14 -19.88 -9.67
N THR A 62 -1.40 -20.62 -10.50
CA THR A 62 -0.06 -21.13 -10.14
C THR A 62 0.96 -20.01 -9.98
N ASP A 63 2.10 -20.29 -9.34
CA ASP A 63 3.19 -19.31 -9.20
C ASP A 63 3.65 -18.80 -10.57
N ALA A 64 3.76 -19.70 -11.57
CA ALA A 64 4.13 -19.34 -12.94
C ALA A 64 3.10 -18.42 -13.63
N GLN A 65 1.81 -18.64 -13.41
CA GLN A 65 0.76 -17.77 -13.96
C GLN A 65 0.78 -16.39 -13.33
N ARG A 66 0.95 -16.30 -12.00
CA ARG A 66 1.03 -15.04 -11.26
C ARG A 66 2.27 -14.22 -11.63
N LEU A 67 3.43 -14.90 -11.74
CA LEU A 67 4.67 -14.29 -12.20
C LEU A 67 4.54 -13.76 -13.63
N ARG A 68 4.01 -14.55 -14.54
CA ARG A 68 3.75 -14.12 -15.92
C ARG A 68 2.83 -12.90 -15.95
N ALA A 69 1.78 -12.86 -15.14
CA ALA A 69 0.86 -11.73 -15.08
C ALA A 69 1.56 -10.42 -14.67
N LEU A 70 2.51 -10.47 -13.73
CA LEU A 70 3.34 -9.32 -13.36
C LEU A 70 4.22 -8.86 -14.54
N HIS A 71 4.93 -9.80 -15.19
CA HIS A 71 5.81 -9.47 -16.33
C HIS A 71 5.02 -8.97 -17.54
N ASP A 72 3.83 -9.53 -17.82
CA ASP A 72 2.96 -9.07 -18.91
C ASP A 72 2.35 -7.69 -18.61
N ALA A 73 2.08 -7.38 -17.34
CA ALA A 73 1.68 -6.04 -16.93
C ALA A 73 2.81 -5.04 -17.17
N ALA A 74 4.02 -5.39 -16.78
CA ALA A 74 5.20 -4.57 -17.01
C ALA A 74 5.47 -4.33 -18.52
N ARG A 75 5.23 -5.31 -19.38
CA ARG A 75 5.39 -5.15 -20.85
C ARG A 75 4.23 -4.42 -21.53
N SER A 76 3.11 -4.25 -20.85
CA SER A 76 1.92 -3.63 -21.42
C SER A 76 2.09 -2.12 -21.60
N LYS A 77 1.14 -1.53 -22.33
CA LYS A 77 1.01 -0.06 -22.48
C LYS A 77 0.08 0.54 -21.40
N ALA A 78 -0.07 -0.14 -20.27
CA ALA A 78 -0.88 0.37 -19.19
C ALA A 78 -0.19 1.58 -18.54
N ASP A 79 -0.96 2.61 -18.25
CA ASP A 79 -0.52 3.77 -17.47
C ASP A 79 -0.59 3.46 -15.98
N VAL A 80 -1.61 2.68 -15.58
CA VAL A 80 -1.81 2.22 -14.21
C VAL A 80 -1.88 0.69 -14.18
N VAL A 81 -1.15 0.07 -13.26
CA VAL A 81 -1.24 -1.36 -12.91
C VAL A 81 -1.77 -1.46 -11.47
N MET A 82 -3.02 -1.91 -11.34
CA MET A 82 -3.69 -2.00 -10.05
C MET A 82 -3.86 -3.46 -9.61
N MET A 83 -3.49 -3.73 -8.37
CA MET A 83 -3.71 -5.03 -7.74
C MET A 83 -5.21 -5.27 -7.54
N THR A 84 -5.69 -6.48 -7.83
CA THR A 84 -7.11 -6.82 -7.57
C THR A 84 -7.38 -6.99 -6.09
N ARG A 85 -6.45 -7.64 -5.37
CA ARG A 85 -6.45 -7.83 -3.92
C ARG A 85 -5.07 -8.23 -3.41
N GLY A 86 -4.91 -8.23 -2.07
CA GLY A 86 -3.78 -8.82 -1.37
C GLY A 86 -3.95 -10.32 -1.07
N GLY A 87 -3.84 -10.68 0.17
CA GLY A 87 -3.80 -12.06 0.66
C GLY A 87 -2.36 -12.51 0.86
N TYR A 88 -2.00 -13.68 0.39
CA TYR A 88 -0.64 -14.21 0.47
C TYR A 88 -0.20 -14.77 -0.89
N GLY A 89 1.06 -14.58 -1.23
CA GLY A 89 1.62 -15.24 -2.41
C GLY A 89 2.78 -14.54 -3.09
N LEU A 90 2.95 -13.24 -2.91
CA LEU A 90 4.06 -12.51 -3.54
C LEU A 90 5.43 -12.91 -2.99
N SER A 91 5.54 -13.20 -1.71
CA SER A 91 6.78 -13.70 -1.10
C SER A 91 7.34 -14.94 -1.80
N ARG A 92 6.47 -15.79 -2.38
CA ARG A 92 6.88 -16.97 -3.15
C ARG A 92 7.51 -16.64 -4.50
N LEU A 93 7.23 -15.45 -5.02
CA LEU A 93 7.65 -15.02 -6.36
C LEU A 93 8.91 -14.17 -6.37
N LEU A 94 9.30 -13.59 -5.22
CA LEU A 94 10.35 -12.57 -5.14
C LEU A 94 11.67 -12.98 -5.80
N GLN A 95 12.06 -14.27 -5.73
CA GLN A 95 13.30 -14.75 -6.36
C GLN A 95 13.22 -14.84 -7.90
N ALA A 96 12.01 -14.99 -8.43
CA ALA A 96 11.78 -15.22 -9.86
C ALA A 96 11.35 -13.96 -10.61
N ILE A 97 11.09 -12.84 -9.90
CA ILE A 97 10.70 -11.58 -10.51
C ILE A 97 11.87 -10.98 -11.29
N ASP A 98 11.60 -10.58 -12.53
CA ASP A 98 12.47 -9.73 -13.33
C ASP A 98 12.33 -8.27 -12.87
N TYR A 99 13.18 -7.87 -11.94
CA TYR A 99 13.15 -6.53 -11.34
C TYR A 99 13.53 -5.44 -12.33
N GLU A 100 14.42 -5.71 -13.28
CA GLU A 100 14.81 -4.74 -14.29
C GLU A 100 13.67 -4.46 -15.26
N LEU A 101 12.93 -5.49 -15.67
CA LEU A 101 11.73 -5.33 -16.48
C LEU A 101 10.67 -4.46 -15.79
N LEU A 102 10.42 -4.69 -14.49
CA LEU A 102 9.46 -3.90 -13.74
C LEU A 102 9.95 -2.47 -13.52
N ALA A 103 11.24 -2.30 -13.23
CA ALA A 103 11.84 -0.98 -13.06
C ALA A 103 11.79 -0.16 -14.35
N GLU A 104 12.07 -0.77 -15.51
CA GLU A 104 11.91 -0.13 -16.82
C GLU A 104 10.47 0.32 -17.07
N ALA A 105 9.50 -0.50 -16.70
CA ALA A 105 8.08 -0.14 -16.80
C ALA A 105 7.73 1.07 -15.92
N ILE A 106 8.20 1.08 -14.69
CA ILE A 106 7.89 2.12 -13.70
C ILE A 106 8.65 3.41 -14.01
N LYS A 107 9.97 3.34 -14.17
CA LYS A 107 10.84 4.53 -14.34
C LYS A 107 10.89 5.03 -15.79
N GLY A 108 11.03 4.10 -16.74
CA GLY A 108 11.20 4.44 -18.16
C GLY A 108 9.89 4.78 -18.84
N ARG A 109 8.82 4.01 -18.56
CA ARG A 109 7.49 4.22 -19.17
C ARG A 109 6.47 4.88 -18.28
N LYS A 110 6.86 5.26 -17.07
CA LYS A 110 6.00 5.98 -16.12
C LYS A 110 4.74 5.21 -15.70
N GLN A 111 4.83 3.87 -15.65
CA GLN A 111 3.72 3.06 -15.14
C GLN A 111 3.54 3.24 -13.64
N MET A 112 2.34 3.67 -13.21
CA MET A 112 1.96 3.65 -11.81
C MET A 112 1.55 2.24 -11.37
N TRP A 113 2.21 1.68 -10.36
CA TRP A 113 1.85 0.40 -9.74
C TRP A 113 1.25 0.63 -8.37
N VAL A 114 -0.02 0.23 -8.16
CA VAL A 114 -0.78 0.55 -6.94
C VAL A 114 -1.46 -0.66 -6.31
N GLY A 115 -1.45 -0.68 -4.97
CA GLY A 115 -2.08 -1.67 -4.11
C GLY A 115 -1.55 -1.60 -2.69
N HIS A 116 -1.97 -2.52 -1.82
CA HIS A 116 -1.50 -2.65 -0.43
C HIS A 116 -1.51 -4.11 0.04
N SER A 117 -1.37 -4.34 1.36
CA SER A 117 -1.38 -5.69 1.94
C SER A 117 -0.19 -6.52 1.43
N ASP A 118 -0.39 -7.74 0.92
CA ASP A 118 0.67 -8.60 0.38
C ASP A 118 1.51 -7.93 -0.73
N PHE A 119 0.94 -6.91 -1.44
CA PHE A 119 1.67 -6.12 -2.43
C PHE A 119 2.88 -5.38 -1.81
N THR A 120 2.86 -5.10 -0.51
CA THR A 120 3.99 -4.55 0.24
C THR A 120 5.28 -5.34 0.00
N ALA A 121 5.21 -6.67 -0.11
CA ALA A 121 6.39 -7.49 -0.37
C ALA A 121 7.07 -7.14 -1.71
N LEU A 122 6.28 -6.91 -2.76
CA LEU A 122 6.80 -6.48 -4.06
C LEU A 122 7.31 -5.04 -4.04
N GLN A 123 6.60 -4.13 -3.38
CA GLN A 123 7.00 -2.73 -3.23
C GLN A 123 8.36 -2.59 -2.55
N LEU A 124 8.53 -3.30 -1.42
CA LEU A 124 9.81 -3.33 -0.69
C LEU A 124 10.94 -3.89 -1.54
N ALA A 125 10.69 -4.99 -2.24
CA ALA A 125 11.69 -5.62 -3.09
C ALA A 125 12.08 -4.74 -4.29
N LEU A 126 11.13 -4.07 -4.95
CA LEU A 126 11.38 -3.11 -6.02
C LEU A 126 12.21 -1.93 -5.51
N LEU A 127 11.83 -1.35 -4.39
CA LEU A 127 12.60 -0.26 -3.77
C LEU A 127 14.01 -0.71 -3.41
N ALA A 128 14.16 -1.90 -2.81
CA ALA A 128 15.47 -2.41 -2.39
C ALA A 128 16.40 -2.73 -3.57
N LYS A 129 15.86 -3.29 -4.66
CA LYS A 129 16.63 -3.77 -5.80
C LYS A 129 16.90 -2.69 -6.83
N THR A 130 15.96 -1.79 -7.04
CA THR A 130 15.99 -0.87 -8.19
C THR A 130 15.75 0.58 -7.82
N GLY A 131 15.27 0.86 -6.60
CA GLY A 131 14.83 2.21 -6.22
C GLY A 131 13.58 2.67 -7.00
N ALA A 132 12.78 1.75 -7.57
CA ALA A 132 11.56 2.12 -8.27
C ALA A 132 10.47 2.54 -7.28
N VAL A 133 9.76 3.60 -7.62
CA VAL A 133 8.64 4.16 -6.86
C VAL A 133 7.37 3.42 -7.23
N THR A 134 6.62 3.00 -6.23
CA THR A 134 5.28 2.41 -6.38
C THR A 134 4.30 3.13 -5.47
N PHE A 135 3.01 2.78 -5.49
CA PHE A 135 2.01 3.46 -4.68
C PHE A 135 1.31 2.48 -3.74
N SER A 136 1.34 2.79 -2.46
CA SER A 136 0.52 2.13 -1.46
C SER A 136 -0.85 2.79 -1.45
N GLY A 137 -1.87 2.09 -1.93
CA GLY A 137 -3.19 2.67 -2.15
C GLY A 137 -4.26 1.62 -2.39
N PRO A 138 -5.38 1.97 -3.02
CA PRO A 138 -6.52 1.10 -3.18
C PRO A 138 -6.24 -0.13 -4.05
N MET A 139 -7.05 -1.16 -3.84
CA MET A 139 -7.12 -2.38 -4.66
C MET A 139 -8.51 -2.52 -5.30
N ALA A 140 -8.56 -3.07 -6.52
CA ALA A 140 -9.78 -3.10 -7.31
C ALA A 140 -10.96 -3.75 -6.58
N SER A 141 -10.83 -5.01 -6.17
CA SER A 141 -11.97 -5.77 -5.61
C SER A 141 -12.42 -5.30 -4.24
N TYR A 142 -11.51 -4.71 -3.45
CA TYR A 142 -11.82 -4.28 -2.09
C TYR A 142 -12.38 -2.86 -2.07
N ASP A 143 -11.71 -1.93 -2.73
CA ASP A 143 -12.01 -0.49 -2.60
C ASP A 143 -12.99 0.00 -3.67
N PHE A 144 -12.91 -0.54 -4.89
CA PHE A 144 -13.81 -0.20 -6.00
C PHE A 144 -14.91 -1.23 -6.22
N GLY A 145 -14.86 -2.40 -5.57
CA GLY A 145 -15.83 -3.47 -5.72
C GLY A 145 -17.07 -3.34 -4.83
N ASP A 146 -17.20 -2.29 -4.04
CA ASP A 146 -18.39 -1.98 -3.27
C ASP A 146 -19.41 -1.17 -4.09
N LYS A 147 -20.66 -1.09 -3.60
CA LYS A 147 -21.73 -0.31 -4.27
C LYS A 147 -21.36 1.16 -4.44
N LYS A 148 -20.64 1.73 -3.48
CA LYS A 148 -20.13 3.10 -3.52
C LYS A 148 -18.68 3.06 -2.99
N PRO A 149 -17.66 3.30 -3.82
CA PRO A 149 -16.30 3.56 -3.36
C PRO A 149 -16.26 4.76 -2.39
N ASP A 150 -15.24 4.80 -1.56
CA ASP A 150 -15.03 5.93 -0.64
C ASP A 150 -14.46 7.13 -1.40
N ASP A 151 -15.08 8.31 -1.21
CA ASP A 151 -14.76 9.50 -1.99
C ASP A 151 -13.30 9.95 -1.76
N ILE A 152 -12.80 9.95 -0.51
CA ILE A 152 -11.41 10.32 -0.17
C ILE A 152 -10.42 9.32 -0.80
N THR A 153 -10.73 8.02 -0.75
CA THR A 153 -9.91 6.99 -1.37
C THR A 153 -9.83 7.17 -2.88
N VAL A 154 -10.95 7.50 -3.52
CA VAL A 154 -11.01 7.77 -4.97
C VAL A 154 -10.20 9.00 -5.32
N ASP A 155 -10.41 10.12 -4.64
CA ASP A 155 -9.74 11.39 -4.93
C ASP A 155 -8.23 11.26 -4.75
N SER A 156 -7.78 10.68 -3.63
CA SER A 156 -6.35 10.45 -3.38
C SER A 156 -5.70 9.50 -4.41
N PHE A 157 -6.45 8.50 -4.90
CA PHE A 157 -5.98 7.65 -6.00
C PHE A 157 -5.88 8.41 -7.32
N LEU A 158 -6.87 9.25 -7.63
CA LEU A 158 -6.88 10.04 -8.86
C LEU A 158 -5.76 11.08 -8.87
N ASP A 159 -5.51 11.76 -7.75
CA ASP A 159 -4.38 12.69 -7.63
C ASP A 159 -3.05 12.00 -7.94
N ALA A 160 -2.87 10.78 -7.42
CA ALA A 160 -1.67 10.00 -7.73
C ALA A 160 -1.62 9.57 -9.20
N ALA A 161 -2.74 9.12 -9.78
CA ALA A 161 -2.80 8.64 -11.16
C ALA A 161 -2.67 9.78 -12.19
N ASP A 162 -3.16 10.98 -11.86
CA ASP A 162 -3.06 12.18 -12.69
C ASP A 162 -1.72 12.93 -12.49
N GLY A 163 -0.86 12.46 -11.53
CA GLY A 163 0.44 13.08 -11.23
C GLY A 163 0.33 14.43 -10.49
N THR A 164 -0.79 14.69 -9.83
CA THR A 164 -1.07 15.93 -9.08
C THR A 164 -0.91 15.76 -7.57
N LEU A 165 -0.55 14.56 -7.09
CA LEU A 165 -0.35 14.28 -5.67
C LEU A 165 0.91 14.98 -5.14
N GLU A 166 0.72 16.14 -4.50
CA GLU A 166 1.81 16.94 -3.90
C GLU A 166 1.90 16.75 -2.39
N ALA A 167 0.76 16.56 -1.72
CA ALA A 167 0.69 16.40 -0.27
C ALA A 167 -0.55 15.63 0.17
N VAL A 168 -0.48 15.06 1.37
CA VAL A 168 -1.64 14.55 2.11
C VAL A 168 -1.56 15.05 3.55
N GLY A 169 -2.73 15.30 4.16
CA GLY A 169 -2.84 15.70 5.55
C GLY A 169 -3.77 14.77 6.34
N PHE A 170 -3.52 14.64 7.64
CA PHE A 170 -4.40 13.90 8.55
C PHE A 170 -4.29 14.41 9.98
N ALA A 171 -5.37 14.27 10.75
CA ALA A 171 -5.39 14.61 12.16
C ALA A 171 -4.47 13.68 12.97
N CYS A 172 -3.64 14.24 13.84
CA CYS A 172 -2.68 13.50 14.63
C CYS A 172 -2.41 14.21 15.96
N ASP A 173 -3.11 13.79 17.00
CA ASP A 173 -3.01 14.43 18.32
C ASP A 173 -1.67 14.16 19.03
N ASP A 174 -1.01 13.06 18.70
CA ASP A 174 0.21 12.59 19.35
C ASP A 174 1.52 13.02 18.65
N ALA A 175 1.42 13.78 17.56
CA ALA A 175 2.60 14.33 16.91
C ALA A 175 3.34 15.33 17.81
N PRO A 176 4.67 15.24 17.94
CA PRO A 176 5.46 16.18 18.72
C PRO A 176 5.31 17.62 18.18
N ARG A 177 5.27 18.62 19.09
CA ARG A 177 5.38 20.02 18.67
C ARG A 177 6.73 20.24 17.98
N GLY A 178 6.70 20.90 16.82
CA GLY A 178 7.89 21.16 16.01
C GLY A 178 8.38 19.91 15.25
N LEU A 179 7.51 18.93 15.04
CA LEU A 179 7.80 17.83 14.11
C LEU A 179 8.09 18.42 12.72
N ASP A 180 9.29 18.17 12.26
CA ASP A 180 9.81 18.59 10.96
C ASP A 180 10.94 17.62 10.58
N VAL A 181 10.60 16.62 9.77
CA VAL A 181 11.54 15.56 9.37
C VAL A 181 11.41 15.23 7.90
N GLU A 182 12.51 14.84 7.31
CA GLU A 182 12.54 14.46 5.90
C GLU A 182 13.23 13.12 5.71
N GLY A 183 12.67 12.29 4.82
CA GLY A 183 13.24 11.00 4.49
C GLY A 183 12.42 10.23 3.46
N VAL A 184 12.94 9.09 3.02
CA VAL A 184 12.20 8.22 2.10
C VAL A 184 10.98 7.63 2.80
N LEU A 185 9.80 7.79 2.22
CA LEU A 185 8.56 7.15 2.70
C LEU A 185 8.54 5.69 2.23
N TRP A 186 8.45 4.76 3.16
CA TRP A 186 8.43 3.34 2.87
C TRP A 186 7.72 2.54 3.96
N GLY A 187 7.31 1.32 3.67
CA GLY A 187 6.63 0.48 4.65
C GLY A 187 5.42 -0.24 4.06
N GLY A 188 4.30 -0.22 4.76
CA GLY A 188 3.03 -0.87 4.42
C GLY A 188 2.62 -1.91 5.45
N ASN A 189 2.20 -3.10 5.01
CA ASN A 189 1.75 -4.16 5.91
C ASN A 189 2.88 -4.65 6.82
N LEU A 190 2.68 -4.58 8.13
CA LEU A 190 3.69 -4.86 9.15
C LEU A 190 4.21 -6.31 9.06
N ALA A 191 3.32 -7.28 8.87
CA ALA A 191 3.71 -8.68 8.72
C ALA A 191 4.60 -8.88 7.49
N MET A 192 4.33 -8.18 6.39
CA MET A 192 5.17 -8.25 5.20
C MET A 192 6.52 -7.57 5.41
N VAL A 193 6.56 -6.39 6.04
CA VAL A 193 7.82 -5.70 6.37
C VAL A 193 8.71 -6.60 7.24
N THR A 194 8.16 -7.18 8.30
CA THR A 194 8.93 -8.02 9.24
C THR A 194 9.37 -9.33 8.61
N SER A 195 8.56 -9.93 7.73
CA SER A 195 8.91 -11.18 7.04
C SER A 195 10.12 -11.05 6.12
N LEU A 196 10.47 -9.85 5.70
CA LEU A 196 11.60 -9.60 4.81
C LEU A 196 12.89 -9.17 5.55
N ILE A 197 12.87 -9.07 6.88
CA ILE A 197 14.08 -8.75 7.66
C ILE A 197 15.15 -9.82 7.41
N GLY A 198 16.38 -9.37 7.16
CA GLY A 198 17.51 -10.25 6.86
C GLY A 198 17.58 -10.72 5.41
N THR A 199 16.63 -10.33 4.56
CA THR A 199 16.62 -10.67 3.14
C THR A 199 17.12 -9.50 2.27
N PRO A 200 17.52 -9.75 1.01
CA PRO A 200 17.89 -8.69 0.07
C PRO A 200 16.68 -7.89 -0.47
N TYR A 201 15.47 -8.17 -0.01
CA TYR A 201 14.22 -7.55 -0.44
C TYR A 201 13.72 -6.46 0.51
N LEU A 202 14.32 -6.33 1.70
CA LEU A 202 14.01 -5.22 2.61
C LEU A 202 14.92 -4.03 2.30
N PRO A 203 14.37 -2.83 2.01
CA PRO A 203 15.18 -1.64 1.77
C PRO A 203 15.95 -1.22 3.04
N ARG A 204 17.18 -0.72 2.83
CA ARG A 204 18.00 -0.14 3.91
C ARG A 204 17.74 1.37 4.07
N ALA A 205 16.51 1.79 3.82
CA ALA A 205 16.13 3.19 3.88
C ALA A 205 16.23 3.74 5.32
N LYS A 206 16.67 4.99 5.41
CA LYS A 206 16.55 5.83 6.61
C LYS A 206 15.54 6.91 6.26
N GLY A 207 14.33 6.81 6.79
CA GLY A 207 13.28 7.71 6.34
C GLY A 207 12.04 7.65 7.22
N VAL A 208 10.90 7.73 6.61
CA VAL A 208 9.58 7.68 7.25
C VAL A 208 8.99 6.30 7.01
N LEU A 209 8.90 5.50 8.07
CA LEU A 209 8.35 4.16 8.03
C LEU A 209 6.86 4.22 8.36
N PHE A 210 5.98 3.81 7.43
CA PHE A 210 4.56 3.67 7.74
C PHE A 210 4.16 2.20 7.84
N LEU A 211 3.27 1.88 8.79
CA LEU A 211 2.89 0.50 9.11
C LEU A 211 1.39 0.38 9.35
N GLU A 212 0.78 -0.68 8.85
CA GLU A 212 -0.60 -1.08 9.11
C GLU A 212 -0.69 -2.60 9.19
N ASP A 213 -1.75 -3.16 9.75
CA ASP A 213 -2.00 -4.60 9.62
C ASP A 213 -3.48 -4.94 9.83
N VAL A 214 -3.84 -6.19 9.51
CA VAL A 214 -5.19 -6.74 9.65
C VAL A 214 -5.15 -8.14 10.24
N ASN A 215 -6.09 -8.46 11.14
CA ASN A 215 -6.22 -9.75 11.84
C ASN A 215 -5.04 -10.10 12.76
N GLU A 216 -4.15 -9.17 13.06
CA GLU A 216 -3.05 -9.38 13.97
C GLU A 216 -3.44 -8.93 15.39
N HIS A 217 -3.39 -9.86 16.35
CA HIS A 217 -3.65 -9.54 17.75
C HIS A 217 -2.60 -8.53 18.27
N PRO A 218 -2.94 -7.60 19.19
CA PRO A 218 -2.00 -6.61 19.70
C PRO A 218 -0.65 -7.17 20.13
N TYR A 219 -0.60 -8.34 20.78
CA TYR A 219 0.67 -8.97 21.13
C TYR A 219 1.49 -9.43 19.90
N SER A 220 0.82 -9.81 18.81
CA SER A 220 1.49 -10.12 17.55
C SER A 220 2.07 -8.87 16.90
N VAL A 221 1.33 -7.77 16.96
CA VAL A 221 1.80 -6.45 16.50
C VAL A 221 3.03 -6.02 17.31
N GLU A 222 2.97 -6.09 18.65
CA GLU A 222 4.11 -5.75 19.50
C GLU A 222 5.32 -6.67 19.26
N ARG A 223 5.12 -7.97 19.07
CA ARG A 223 6.19 -8.91 18.70
C ARG A 223 6.85 -8.51 17.37
N MET A 224 6.09 -8.08 16.37
CA MET A 224 6.63 -7.59 15.11
C MET A 224 7.35 -6.25 15.28
N PHE A 225 6.86 -5.34 16.13
CA PHE A 225 7.60 -4.14 16.53
C PHE A 225 8.93 -4.48 17.20
N SER A 226 8.93 -5.46 18.13
CA SER A 226 10.16 -5.97 18.75
C SER A 226 11.15 -6.52 17.71
N GLN A 227 10.66 -7.22 16.69
CA GLN A 227 11.50 -7.72 15.61
C GLN A 227 12.14 -6.57 14.80
N LEU A 228 11.40 -5.50 14.50
CA LEU A 228 11.93 -4.30 13.84
C LEU A 228 13.00 -3.61 14.70
N LEU A 229 12.80 -3.55 16.03
CA LEU A 229 13.75 -3.00 16.98
C LEU A 229 15.02 -3.85 17.05
N HIS A 230 14.90 -5.16 17.28
CA HIS A 230 16.06 -6.06 17.38
C HIS A 230 16.87 -6.11 16.09
N ALA A 231 16.24 -5.93 14.93
CA ALA A 231 16.92 -5.82 13.64
C ALA A 231 17.52 -4.43 13.35
N GLY A 232 17.37 -3.47 14.25
CA GLY A 232 17.85 -2.10 14.05
C GLY A 232 17.14 -1.34 12.94
N VAL A 233 15.92 -1.77 12.56
CA VAL A 233 15.15 -1.15 11.47
C VAL A 233 14.44 0.10 11.96
N ALA A 234 13.72 0.01 13.08
CA ALA A 234 12.89 1.09 13.59
C ALA A 234 13.72 2.28 14.12
N GLN A 235 14.81 2.02 14.86
CA GLN A 235 15.64 3.07 15.50
C GLN A 235 16.36 3.99 14.50
N ARG A 236 16.57 3.54 13.27
CA ARG A 236 17.26 4.35 12.25
C ARG A 236 16.31 5.23 11.44
N GLN A 237 15.00 5.14 11.70
CA GLN A 237 14.04 5.98 10.97
C GLN A 237 14.01 7.42 11.49
N LYS A 238 13.40 8.31 10.73
CA LYS A 238 13.14 9.71 11.10
C LYS A 238 11.81 9.87 11.82
N ALA A 239 10.83 9.04 11.43
CA ALA A 239 9.53 8.88 12.07
C ALA A 239 8.95 7.50 11.76
N VAL A 240 8.04 7.02 12.60
CA VAL A 240 7.18 5.87 12.35
C VAL A 240 5.74 6.36 12.33
N LEU A 241 5.03 6.13 11.23
CA LEU A 241 3.61 6.46 11.06
C LEU A 241 2.80 5.18 11.18
N LEU A 242 1.87 5.13 12.11
CA LEU A 242 0.98 4.01 12.28
C LEU A 242 -0.37 4.32 11.62
N GLY A 243 -0.69 3.52 10.62
CA GLY A 243 -2.02 3.44 10.03
C GLY A 243 -2.97 2.63 10.90
N GLN A 244 -3.94 2.00 10.25
CA GLN A 244 -5.00 1.29 10.95
C GLN A 244 -4.66 -0.19 11.14
N PHE A 245 -4.78 -0.67 12.38
CA PHE A 245 -4.68 -2.08 12.73
C PHE A 245 -6.08 -2.58 13.04
N THR A 246 -6.59 -3.49 12.22
CA THR A 246 -8.01 -3.83 12.22
C THR A 246 -8.28 -5.32 12.34
N ALA A 247 -9.56 -5.67 12.60
CA ALA A 247 -10.09 -7.03 12.58
C ALA A 247 -9.43 -8.02 13.57
N TYR A 248 -8.74 -7.53 14.61
CA TYR A 248 -8.31 -8.37 15.74
C TYR A 248 -9.41 -8.48 16.79
N LYS A 249 -9.31 -9.49 17.66
CA LYS A 249 -10.27 -9.71 18.75
C LYS A 249 -9.50 -9.85 20.06
N LEU A 250 -9.91 -9.05 21.05
CA LEU A 250 -9.44 -9.19 22.41
C LEU A 250 -10.24 -10.27 23.15
N SER A 251 -9.63 -10.85 24.16
CA SER A 251 -10.20 -11.88 25.03
C SER A 251 -10.07 -11.47 26.50
N ALA A 252 -10.73 -12.18 27.38
CA ALA A 252 -10.58 -11.95 28.82
C ALA A 252 -9.15 -12.19 29.32
N HIS A 253 -8.37 -13.00 28.62
CA HIS A 253 -6.96 -13.26 28.93
C HIS A 253 -6.07 -12.02 28.79
N ASP A 254 -6.47 -11.08 27.95
CA ASP A 254 -5.68 -9.86 27.67
C ASP A 254 -5.68 -8.90 28.87
N ALA A 255 -6.65 -9.02 29.79
CA ALA A 255 -6.68 -8.28 31.05
C ALA A 255 -6.44 -6.76 30.91
N GLY A 256 -6.98 -6.15 29.86
CA GLY A 256 -6.80 -4.72 29.53
C GLY A 256 -5.63 -4.40 28.61
N TYR A 257 -4.83 -5.38 28.21
CA TYR A 257 -3.82 -5.19 27.17
C TYR A 257 -4.49 -5.07 25.80
N ASP A 258 -4.19 -3.99 25.09
CA ASP A 258 -4.78 -3.68 23.79
C ASP A 258 -3.72 -3.11 22.81
N LEU A 259 -4.18 -2.61 21.67
CA LEU A 259 -3.29 -2.02 20.67
C LEU A 259 -2.59 -0.74 21.19
N ASN A 260 -3.27 0.05 22.04
CA ASN A 260 -2.67 1.26 22.60
C ASN A 260 -1.48 0.90 23.50
N ALA A 261 -1.59 -0.16 24.29
CA ALA A 261 -0.49 -0.66 25.11
C ALA A 261 0.73 -1.05 24.25
N ALA A 262 0.49 -1.75 23.12
CA ALA A 262 1.56 -2.12 22.18
C ALA A 262 2.21 -0.88 21.53
N VAL A 263 1.42 0.13 21.18
CA VAL A 263 1.91 1.39 20.59
C VAL A 263 2.69 2.21 21.62
N ASP A 264 2.21 2.30 22.84
CA ASP A 264 2.89 3.03 23.93
C ASP A 264 4.22 2.35 24.30
N TRP A 265 4.25 1.03 24.27
CA TRP A 265 5.51 0.29 24.41
C TRP A 265 6.50 0.64 23.28
N LEU A 266 6.06 0.67 22.01
CA LEU A 266 6.91 1.05 20.88
C LEU A 266 7.44 2.49 21.03
N ARG A 267 6.59 3.43 21.45
CA ARG A 267 6.97 4.82 21.72
C ARG A 267 8.07 4.90 22.78
N ALA A 268 7.91 4.14 23.86
CA ALA A 268 8.91 4.09 24.94
C ALA A 268 10.26 3.56 24.43
N GLN A 269 10.25 2.53 23.57
CA GLN A 269 11.47 1.98 22.99
C GLN A 269 12.16 2.94 22.01
N LEU A 270 11.41 3.73 21.24
CA LEU A 270 11.96 4.63 20.23
C LEU A 270 12.32 6.02 20.76
N LYS A 271 11.79 6.41 21.91
CA LYS A 271 12.09 7.70 22.56
C LYS A 271 13.59 7.96 22.76
N PRO A 272 14.42 7.01 23.26
CA PRO A 272 15.87 7.24 23.40
C PRO A 272 16.60 7.48 22.08
N HIS A 273 16.01 7.07 20.96
CA HIS A 273 16.55 7.24 19.61
C HIS A 273 16.06 8.52 18.92
N GLY A 274 15.17 9.28 19.55
CA GLY A 274 14.58 10.49 18.98
C GLY A 274 13.65 10.21 17.79
N VAL A 275 13.10 9.01 17.69
CA VAL A 275 12.19 8.61 16.60
C VAL A 275 10.74 8.74 17.09
N PRO A 276 9.98 9.72 16.59
CA PRO A 276 8.56 9.86 16.93
C PRO A 276 7.72 8.75 16.30
N VAL A 277 6.71 8.31 17.07
CA VAL A 277 5.69 7.36 16.60
C VAL A 277 4.35 8.09 16.58
N LEU A 278 3.82 8.29 15.38
CA LEU A 278 2.56 8.99 15.12
C LEU A 278 1.47 8.00 14.76
N THR A 279 0.28 8.24 15.26
CA THR A 279 -0.93 7.45 14.92
C THR A 279 -1.88 8.25 14.03
N GLY A 280 -2.95 7.60 13.58
CA GLY A 280 -4.02 8.27 12.84
C GLY A 280 -3.83 8.34 11.33
N LEU A 281 -2.72 7.86 10.77
CA LEU A 281 -2.56 7.81 9.30
C LEU A 281 -3.76 7.06 8.67
N PRO A 282 -4.53 7.69 7.75
CA PRO A 282 -5.64 7.04 7.07
C PRO A 282 -5.14 6.09 6.00
N PHE A 283 -4.62 4.93 6.45
CA PHE A 283 -4.08 3.90 5.58
C PHE A 283 -4.22 2.52 6.23
N GLY A 284 -4.49 1.49 5.44
CA GLY A 284 -4.60 0.10 5.89
C GLY A 284 -5.82 -0.63 5.30
N HIS A 285 -6.25 -1.70 5.99
CA HIS A 285 -7.44 -2.48 5.62
C HIS A 285 -8.71 -1.81 6.14
N VAL A 286 -8.93 -0.59 5.71
CA VAL A 286 -10.08 0.28 6.05
C VAL A 286 -10.72 0.82 4.78
N ARG A 287 -11.93 1.36 4.92
CA ARG A 287 -12.67 1.91 3.81
C ARG A 287 -11.98 3.17 3.26
N THR A 288 -11.71 4.14 4.14
CA THR A 288 -11.04 5.39 3.79
C THR A 288 -9.54 5.23 3.88
N LYS A 289 -8.82 5.41 2.77
CA LYS A 289 -7.36 5.34 2.73
C LYS A 289 -6.75 6.32 1.73
N LEU A 290 -5.62 6.85 2.11
CA LEU A 290 -4.80 7.67 1.23
C LEU A 290 -3.99 6.81 0.26
N THR A 291 -3.63 7.38 -0.87
CA THR A 291 -2.62 6.81 -1.78
C THR A 291 -1.27 7.45 -1.46
N LEU A 292 -0.31 6.64 -1.07
CA LEU A 292 1.00 7.08 -0.60
C LEU A 292 2.09 6.64 -1.59
N PRO A 293 2.95 7.56 -2.08
CA PRO A 293 4.06 7.19 -2.93
C PRO A 293 5.13 6.47 -2.11
N HIS A 294 5.39 5.21 -2.44
CA HIS A 294 6.34 4.35 -1.74
C HIS A 294 7.72 4.44 -2.40
N GLY A 295 8.71 4.92 -1.66
CA GLY A 295 10.08 5.12 -2.14
C GLY A 295 10.42 6.57 -2.48
N VAL A 296 9.52 7.52 -2.26
CA VAL A 296 9.73 8.95 -2.52
C VAL A 296 10.28 9.66 -1.28
N ARG A 297 11.16 10.63 -1.49
CA ARG A 297 11.59 11.56 -0.44
C ARG A 297 10.40 12.40 -0.01
N THR A 298 10.08 12.36 1.26
CA THR A 298 8.86 12.93 1.85
C THR A 298 9.25 13.83 3.00
N HIS A 299 8.69 15.03 3.03
CA HIS A 299 8.80 15.95 4.13
C HIS A 299 7.55 15.82 5.02
N VAL A 300 7.75 15.55 6.30
CA VAL A 300 6.69 15.36 7.29
C VAL A 300 6.77 16.47 8.32
N LEU A 301 5.73 17.26 8.39
CA LEU A 301 5.63 18.34 9.38
C LEU A 301 4.29 18.34 10.09
N ARG A 302 4.28 18.91 11.31
CA ARG A 302 3.06 19.20 12.06
C ARG A 302 2.68 20.67 11.93
N ASP A 303 1.41 20.90 11.59
CA ASP A 303 0.78 22.22 11.73
C ASP A 303 -0.52 22.09 12.53
N GLY A 304 -0.61 22.79 13.66
CA GLY A 304 -1.75 22.66 14.57
C GLY A 304 -1.94 21.25 15.14
N GLN A 305 -3.07 20.63 14.82
CA GLN A 305 -3.42 19.24 15.18
C GLN A 305 -3.30 18.27 13.99
N GLU A 306 -2.75 18.75 12.87
CA GLU A 306 -2.60 17.96 11.66
C GLU A 306 -1.14 17.66 11.37
N VAL A 307 -0.90 16.55 10.70
CA VAL A 307 0.39 16.17 10.13
C VAL A 307 0.24 16.14 8.62
N PHE A 308 1.17 16.77 7.94
CA PHE A 308 1.24 16.82 6.50
C PHE A 308 2.45 16.04 6.00
N LEU A 309 2.24 15.28 4.94
CA LEU A 309 3.28 14.62 4.17
C LEU A 309 3.35 15.29 2.80
N PHE A 310 4.46 15.93 2.49
CA PHE A 310 4.71 16.57 1.20
C PHE A 310 5.60 15.68 0.33
N PHE A 311 5.27 15.58 -0.95
CA PHE A 311 5.92 14.74 -1.94
C PHE A 311 6.49 15.57 -3.10
N PRO A 312 7.58 16.34 -2.89
CA PRO A 312 8.07 17.30 -3.88
C PRO A 312 8.43 16.70 -5.24
N HIS A 313 8.51 15.39 -5.34
CA HIS A 313 8.91 14.67 -6.56
C HIS A 313 8.11 13.37 -6.75
N ALA A 314 6.84 13.35 -6.35
CA ALA A 314 5.96 12.18 -6.52
C ALA A 314 5.54 11.94 -7.99
N GLN A 315 6.14 12.66 -8.94
CA GLN A 315 5.90 12.44 -10.37
C GLN A 315 6.48 11.09 -10.81
N HIS A 316 5.69 10.35 -11.59
CA HIS A 316 6.04 9.06 -12.20
C HIS A 316 7.24 9.14 -13.12
#